data_e075948bb84644ab6acf7b6ed0dbd04f
#
_entry.id   e075948bb84644ab6acf7b6ed0dbd04f
#
_cell.length_a   1.000
_cell.length_b   1.000
_cell.length_c   1.000
_cell.angle_alpha   90.00
_cell.angle_beta   90.00
_cell.angle_gamma   90.00
#
_symmetry.space_group_name_H-M   'P 1'
#
loop_
_entity.id
_entity.type
_entity.pdbx_description
1 polymer ?
#
loop_
_entity_poly.entity_id
_entity_poly.type
_entity_poly.pdbx_seq_one_letter_code
_entity_poly.pdbx_strand_id
1 'polypeptide(L)' 'MKEFEIRIKSVRDVLAFVNLATKCPFPVKVSNGRHTVNGKSFMEMVCMNFNRSAKAVVDCSEEAFEQFRQDVQAVLAK' A
#
# COMPACT_ATOMS: atom_id res chain seq x y z
N MET A 1 14.76 -2.56 -3.66
CA MET A 1 13.38 -2.29 -3.26
C MET A 1 12.63 -1.58 -4.37
N LYS A 2 11.35 -1.88 -4.53
CA LYS A 2 10.51 -1.29 -5.56
C LYS A 2 9.41 -0.48 -4.91
N GLU A 3 8.98 0.59 -5.58
CA GLU A 3 7.92 1.45 -5.02
C GLU A 3 6.99 1.95 -6.10
N PHE A 4 5.77 2.29 -5.70
CA PHE A 4 4.79 2.91 -6.60
C PHE A 4 3.85 3.79 -5.78
N GLU A 5 3.29 4.80 -6.45
CA GLU A 5 2.37 5.72 -5.80
C GLU A 5 1.00 5.09 -5.58
N ILE A 6 0.41 5.41 -4.45
CA ILE A 6 -0.96 5.02 -4.14
C ILE A 6 -1.72 6.24 -3.64
N ARG A 7 -3.03 6.23 -3.84
CA ARG A 7 -3.92 7.26 -3.32
C ARG A 7 -4.98 6.61 -2.47
N ILE A 8 -4.99 6.98 -1.21
CA ILE A 8 -5.97 6.48 -0.25
C ILE A 8 -6.93 7.64 0.04
N LYS A 9 -8.20 7.45 -0.27
CA LYS A 9 -9.21 8.49 -0.14
C LYS A 9 -10.13 8.30 1.06
N SER A 10 -10.18 7.08 1.58
CA SER A 10 -11.11 6.75 2.66
C SER A 10 -10.61 5.52 3.41
N VAL A 11 -11.28 5.22 4.52
CA VAL A 11 -10.99 4.01 5.30
C VAL A 11 -11.26 2.76 4.47
N ARG A 12 -12.22 2.81 3.56
CA ARG A 12 -12.49 1.70 2.66
C ARG A 12 -11.27 1.37 1.79
N ASP A 13 -10.59 2.41 1.31
CA ASP A 13 -9.36 2.22 0.53
C ASP A 13 -8.27 1.59 1.40
N VAL A 14 -8.17 2.00 2.66
CA VAL A 14 -7.22 1.40 3.60
C VAL A 14 -7.48 -0.09 3.75
N LEU A 15 -8.75 -0.47 3.96
CA LEU A 15 -9.12 -1.87 4.09
C LEU A 15 -8.76 -2.67 2.85
N ALA A 16 -9.06 -2.13 1.68
CA ALA A 16 -8.76 -2.81 0.42
C ALA A 16 -7.25 -3.01 0.25
N PHE A 17 -6.47 -1.99 0.54
CA PHE A 17 -5.01 -2.08 0.45
C PHE A 17 -4.45 -3.10 1.43
N VAL A 18 -4.88 -3.03 2.69
CA VAL A 18 -4.38 -3.96 3.72
C VAL A 18 -4.73 -5.39 3.37
N ASN A 19 -5.93 -5.64 2.84
CA ASN A 19 -6.32 -6.98 2.43
C ASN A 19 -5.38 -7.54 1.35
N LEU A 20 -5.03 -6.71 0.37
CA LEU A 20 -4.10 -7.15 -0.66
C LEU A 20 -2.70 -7.35 -0.11
N ALA A 21 -2.25 -6.45 0.75
CA ALA A 21 -0.91 -6.52 1.33
C ALA A 21 -0.74 -7.75 2.21
N THR A 22 -1.77 -8.12 2.98
CA THR A 22 -1.67 -9.28 3.87
C THR A 22 -1.57 -10.60 3.12
N LYS A 23 -1.99 -10.65 1.87
CA LYS A 23 -1.87 -11.84 1.04
C LYS A 23 -0.47 -12.02 0.46
N CYS A 24 0.35 -10.98 0.54
CA CYS A 24 1.71 -11.04 -0.01
C CYS A 24 2.66 -11.70 0.98
N PRO A 25 3.54 -12.59 0.50
CA PRO A 25 4.53 -13.24 1.36
C PRO A 25 5.74 -12.37 1.68
N PHE A 26 5.79 -11.16 1.14
CA PHE A 26 6.90 -10.24 1.34
C PHE A 26 6.45 -9.03 2.15
N PRO A 27 7.39 -8.29 2.76
CA PRO A 27 7.04 -7.08 3.51
C PRO A 27 6.49 -6.00 2.59
N VAL A 28 5.48 -5.29 3.09
CA VAL A 28 4.88 -4.15 2.38
C VAL A 28 4.89 -2.96 3.34
N LYS A 29 5.46 -1.86 2.89
CA LYS A 29 5.50 -0.63 3.68
C LYS A 29 4.88 0.51 2.90
N VAL A 30 4.33 1.48 3.62
CA VAL A 30 3.72 2.66 3.00
C VAL A 30 4.35 3.89 3.62
N SER A 31 4.81 4.80 2.77
CA SER A 31 5.46 6.03 3.21
C SER A 31 4.73 7.23 2.65
N ASN A 32 4.52 8.24 3.49
CA ASN A 32 3.95 9.52 3.05
C ASN A 32 5.01 10.62 2.94
N GLY A 33 6.28 10.23 2.94
CA GLY A 33 7.40 11.17 2.87
C GLY A 33 7.98 11.54 4.22
N ARG A 34 7.18 11.42 5.30
CA ARG A 34 7.64 11.73 6.66
C ARG A 34 7.65 10.48 7.53
N HIS A 35 6.67 9.64 7.35
CA HIS A 35 6.50 8.45 8.17
C HIS A 35 6.36 7.23 7.27
N THR A 36 6.86 6.12 7.76
CA THR A 36 6.72 4.85 7.08
C THR A 36 6.01 3.89 8.03
N VAL A 37 4.97 3.25 7.53
CA VAL A 37 4.17 2.32 8.33
C VAL A 37 4.12 0.96 7.65
N ASN A 38 3.73 -0.05 8.41
CA ASN A 38 3.55 -1.40 7.88
C ASN A 38 2.25 -1.45 7.07
N GLY A 39 2.38 -1.71 5.77
CA GLY A 39 1.22 -1.77 4.88
C GLY A 39 0.28 -2.92 5.16
N LYS A 40 0.68 -3.88 6.00
CA LYS A 40 -0.15 -5.00 6.40
C LYS A 40 -0.89 -4.74 7.71
N SER A 41 -0.63 -3.60 8.35
CA SER A 41 -1.27 -3.24 9.61
C SER A 41 -2.36 -2.21 9.36
N PHE A 42 -3.61 -2.62 9.56
CA PHE A 42 -4.75 -1.72 9.41
C PHE A 42 -4.64 -0.52 10.36
N MET A 43 -4.25 -0.78 11.60
CA MET A 43 -4.17 0.27 12.62
C MET A 43 -3.13 1.33 12.25
N GLU A 44 -1.97 0.91 11.78
CA GLU A 44 -0.94 1.86 11.36
C GLU A 44 -1.38 2.63 10.13
N MET A 45 -2.01 1.96 9.17
CA MET A 45 -2.49 2.61 7.96
C MET A 45 -3.57 3.65 8.25
N VAL A 46 -4.50 3.33 9.14
CA VAL A 46 -5.59 4.25 9.49
C VAL A 46 -5.05 5.50 10.18
N CYS A 47 -4.00 5.35 10.98
CA CYS A 47 -3.41 6.48 11.69
C CYS A 47 -2.57 7.39 10.80
N MET A 48 -2.24 6.93 9.60
CA MET A 48 -1.46 7.73 8.67
C MET A 48 -2.36 8.80 8.02
N ASN A 49 -1.79 9.98 7.83
CA ASN A 49 -2.51 11.06 7.15
C ASN A 49 -2.42 10.87 5.64
N PHE A 50 -3.55 10.65 5.00
CA PHE A 50 -3.63 10.38 3.56
C PHE A 50 -4.08 11.59 2.75
N ASN A 51 -4.01 12.79 3.29
CA ASN A 51 -4.35 14.00 2.52
C ASN A 51 -3.38 14.22 1.36
N ARG A 52 -2.30 13.48 1.33
CA ARG A 52 -1.30 13.54 0.26
C ARG A 52 -1.09 12.15 -0.30
N SER A 53 -0.52 12.10 -1.50
CA SER A 53 -0.16 10.81 -2.10
C SER A 53 0.89 10.11 -1.24
N ALA A 54 0.81 8.80 -1.21
CA ALA A 54 1.75 7.96 -0.49
C ALA A 54 2.41 6.99 -1.47
N LYS A 55 3.48 6.33 -1.02
CA LYS A 55 4.17 5.33 -1.82
C LYS A 55 4.16 4.00 -1.09
N ALA A 56 3.79 2.96 -1.83
CA ALA A 56 3.93 1.59 -1.33
C ALA A 56 5.34 1.11 -1.71
N VAL A 57 6.06 0.61 -0.72
CA VAL A 57 7.43 0.13 -0.90
C VAL A 57 7.44 -1.36 -0.59
N VAL A 58 7.91 -2.15 -1.54
CA VAL A 58 7.92 -3.61 -1.40
C VAL A 58 9.29 -4.16 -1.77
N ASP A 59 9.63 -5.29 -1.15
CA ASP A 59 10.88 -6.00 -1.43
C ASP A 59 10.51 -7.38 -1.94
N CYS A 60 10.46 -7.53 -3.27
CA CYS A 60 10.00 -8.75 -3.90
C CYS A 60 10.52 -8.84 -5.33
N SER A 61 10.20 -9.94 -6.01
CA SER A 61 10.55 -10.09 -7.42
C SER A 61 9.77 -9.11 -8.27
N GLU A 62 10.25 -8.89 -9.48
CA GLU A 62 9.60 -7.98 -10.41
C GLU A 62 8.19 -8.44 -10.77
N GLU A 63 8.01 -9.75 -10.95
CA GLU A 63 6.69 -10.31 -11.25
C GLU A 63 5.71 -10.08 -10.11
N ALA A 64 6.14 -10.35 -8.88
CA ALA A 64 5.30 -10.14 -7.71
C ALA A 64 4.96 -8.67 -7.53
N PHE A 65 5.92 -7.79 -7.79
CA PHE A 65 5.72 -6.34 -7.72
C PHE A 65 4.65 -5.90 -8.71
N GLU A 66 4.76 -6.32 -9.97
CA GLU A 66 3.81 -5.92 -11.00
C GLU A 66 2.41 -6.43 -10.69
N GLN A 67 2.28 -7.65 -10.21
CA GLN A 67 0.97 -8.20 -9.85
C GLN A 67 0.35 -7.41 -8.71
N PHE A 68 1.13 -7.14 -7.67
CA PHE A 68 0.63 -6.39 -6.52
C PHE A 68 0.24 -4.96 -6.93
N ARG A 69 1.08 -4.30 -7.73
CA ARG A 69 0.81 -2.96 -8.21
C ARG A 69 -0.49 -2.89 -9.00
N GLN A 70 -0.69 -3.84 -9.91
CA GLN A 70 -1.91 -3.89 -10.71
C GLN A 70 -3.14 -4.11 -9.84
N ASP A 71 -3.05 -5.04 -8.89
CA ASP A 71 -4.16 -5.32 -7.98
C ASP A 71 -4.53 -4.10 -7.16
N VAL A 72 -3.53 -3.41 -6.61
CA VAL A 72 -3.76 -2.21 -5.80
C VAL A 72 -4.39 -1.10 -6.64
N GLN A 73 -3.85 -0.85 -7.83
CA GLN A 73 -4.37 0.21 -8.69
C GLN A 73 -5.79 -0.07 -9.13
N ALA A 74 -6.11 -1.32 -9.42
CA ALA A 74 -7.47 -1.70 -9.82
C ALA A 74 -8.47 -1.44 -8.69
N VAL A 75 -8.09 -1.72 -7.45
CA VAL A 75 -8.97 -1.52 -6.30
C VAL A 75 -9.10 -0.05 -5.94
N LEU A 76 -8.01 0.71 -5.97
CA LEU A 76 -8.01 2.10 -5.55
C LEU A 76 -8.51 3.06 -6.62
N ALA A 77 -8.60 2.63 -7.86
CA ALA A 77 -9.05 3.47 -8.97
C ALA A 77 -10.57 3.65 -9.02
N LYS A 78 -11.30 2.93 -8.19
CA LYS A 78 -12.77 2.99 -8.17
C LYS A 78 -13.30 4.19 -7.41
#